data_ab0d78e8abf319bcc8d959befb873e3e
#
_entry.id   ab0d78e8abf319bcc8d959befb873e3e
#
_cell.length_a   1.000
_cell.length_b   1.000
_cell.length_c   1.000
_cell.angle_alpha   90.00
_cell.angle_beta   90.00
_cell.angle_gamma   90.00
#
_symmetry.space_group_name_H-M   'P 1'
#
loop_
_entity.id
_entity.type
_entity.pdbx_description
1 polymer ?
#
loop_
_entity_poly.entity_id
_entity_poly.type
_entity_poly.pdbx_seq_one_letter_code
_entity_poly.pdbx_strand_id
1 'polypeptide(L)'
;ASILVHESRKGAQCIIKTQLALSHKQAEKASIILIEEPESHLSFSRLSELMGVIEKAASGRQIIASTHSSFVANKLGLENLILLSENNCCSMQSLEKETFEFFKKVAGYDTLRLILCKKSILVEGDSDELVVQRAYMDTHEGRLPIQDGIDVMTVGGVTFKRYLEIAQTLNKKTAVVTDNDGNIEAVKKKYKEYEGIPCIHICVDEVVDTGDLKLSDKDFNYNTLEPKILKENGREAMNNIFGTNYDTDDEMHKYMHAHKTDCAIAIFESATKIKYPEYIMRAIKNE
;
A
#
# COMPACT_ATOMS: atom_id res chain seq x y z
N ALA A 1 -6.85 8.86 46.02
CA ALA A 1 -8.16 8.41 45.51
C ALA A 1 -7.93 7.12 44.74
N SER A 2 -8.48 6.00 45.23
CA SER A 2 -8.45 4.72 44.53
C SER A 2 -9.58 4.72 43.48
N ILE A 3 -9.22 4.75 42.21
CA ILE A 3 -10.18 4.55 41.11
C ILE A 3 -10.29 3.06 40.89
N LEU A 4 -11.53 2.53 40.93
CA LEU A 4 -11.78 1.14 40.59
C LEU A 4 -11.44 0.89 39.12
N VAL A 5 -10.74 -0.22 38.81
CA VAL A 5 -10.26 -0.52 37.45
C VAL A 5 -11.39 -0.50 36.42
N HIS A 6 -12.61 -0.95 36.79
CA HIS A 6 -13.75 -0.96 35.89
C HIS A 6 -14.40 0.40 35.65
N GLU A 7 -14.03 1.43 36.42
CA GLU A 7 -14.46 2.82 36.21
C GLU A 7 -13.51 3.59 35.30
N SER A 8 -12.34 3.02 34.98
CA SER A 8 -11.36 3.60 34.08
C SER A 8 -11.81 3.45 32.61
N ARG A 9 -11.26 4.29 31.72
CA ARG A 9 -11.47 4.13 30.27
C ARG A 9 -10.96 2.75 29.82
N LYS A 10 -11.65 2.11 28.86
CA LYS A 10 -11.35 0.73 28.39
C LYS A 10 -9.85 0.47 28.10
N GLY A 11 -9.15 1.42 27.46
CA GLY A 11 -7.72 1.29 27.21
C GLY A 11 -6.85 1.24 28.48
N ALA A 12 -7.15 2.06 29.50
CA ALA A 12 -6.45 1.99 30.77
C ALA A 12 -6.72 0.65 31.51
N GLN A 13 -7.95 0.16 31.42
CA GLN A 13 -8.30 -1.17 31.96
C GLN A 13 -7.49 -2.28 31.31
N CYS A 14 -7.30 -2.24 29.98
CA CYS A 14 -6.52 -3.24 29.24
C CYS A 14 -5.07 -3.30 29.77
N ILE A 15 -4.39 -2.15 29.87
CA ILE A 15 -3.02 -2.09 30.38
C ILE A 15 -2.93 -2.61 31.80
N ILE A 16 -3.79 -2.12 32.71
CA ILE A 16 -3.79 -2.52 34.12
C ILE A 16 -4.04 -4.04 34.24
N LYS A 17 -5.03 -4.59 33.53
CA LYS A 17 -5.33 -6.01 33.56
C LYS A 17 -4.16 -6.84 33.05
N THR A 18 -3.52 -6.42 31.96
CA THR A 18 -2.36 -7.11 31.40
C THR A 18 -1.18 -7.06 32.38
N GLN A 19 -0.88 -5.90 32.97
CA GLN A 19 0.16 -5.77 34.00
C GLN A 19 -0.11 -6.64 35.21
N LEU A 20 -1.34 -6.65 35.72
CA LEU A 20 -1.73 -7.49 36.86
C LEU A 20 -1.61 -8.98 36.52
N ALA A 21 -2.07 -9.39 35.33
CA ALA A 21 -1.95 -10.76 34.86
C ALA A 21 -0.47 -11.20 34.77
N LEU A 22 0.39 -10.36 34.17
CA LEU A 22 1.82 -10.65 34.04
C LEU A 22 2.59 -10.63 35.37
N SER A 23 2.12 -9.85 36.34
CA SER A 23 2.74 -9.73 37.69
C SER A 23 2.21 -10.77 38.68
N HIS A 24 1.23 -11.61 38.30
CA HIS A 24 0.70 -12.61 39.19
C HIS A 24 1.71 -13.75 39.44
N LYS A 25 1.85 -14.23 40.68
CA LYS A 25 2.81 -15.29 41.06
C LYS A 25 2.70 -16.57 40.22
N GLN A 26 1.51 -16.92 39.73
CA GLN A 26 1.32 -18.05 38.81
C GLN A 26 1.85 -17.75 37.40
N ALA A 27 1.72 -16.51 36.93
CA ALA A 27 2.25 -16.07 35.64
C ALA A 27 3.80 -16.07 35.63
N GLU A 28 4.45 -15.85 36.78
CA GLU A 28 5.92 -15.94 36.90
C GLU A 28 6.46 -17.35 36.58
N LYS A 29 5.63 -18.38 36.78
CA LYS A 29 5.98 -19.78 36.46
C LYS A 29 5.60 -20.20 35.04
N ALA A 30 4.88 -19.37 34.30
CA ALA A 30 4.46 -19.69 32.95
C ALA A 30 5.64 -19.60 31.99
N SER A 31 5.87 -20.63 31.22
CA SER A 31 6.89 -20.66 30.13
C SER A 31 6.37 -20.01 28.86
N ILE A 32 5.05 -19.98 28.67
CA ILE A 32 4.38 -19.45 27.47
C ILE A 32 3.30 -18.43 27.90
N ILE A 33 3.26 -17.29 27.21
CA ILE A 33 2.25 -16.26 27.40
C ILE A 33 1.52 -16.09 26.06
N LEU A 34 0.20 -16.24 26.08
CA LEU A 34 -0.67 -16.02 24.93
C LEU A 34 -1.35 -14.65 25.05
N ILE A 35 -1.28 -13.83 24.02
CA ILE A 35 -1.89 -12.50 23.99
C ILE A 35 -2.73 -12.40 22.72
N GLU A 36 -3.99 -12.04 22.86
CA GLU A 36 -4.90 -11.84 21.75
C GLU A 36 -5.15 -10.35 21.57
N GLU A 37 -4.90 -9.84 20.36
CA GLU A 37 -5.14 -8.47 19.93
C GLU A 37 -4.76 -7.40 20.97
N PRO A 38 -3.49 -7.28 21.36
CA PRO A 38 -3.06 -6.33 22.40
C PRO A 38 -3.38 -4.89 22.07
N GLU A 39 -3.60 -4.54 20.78
CA GLU A 39 -4.00 -3.23 20.29
C GLU A 39 -5.44 -2.86 20.59
N SER A 40 -6.31 -3.81 20.92
CA SER A 40 -7.73 -3.58 21.05
C SER A 40 -8.06 -2.49 22.07
N HIS A 41 -8.80 -1.46 21.62
CA HIS A 41 -9.23 -0.30 22.41
C HIS A 41 -8.10 0.62 22.90
N LEU A 42 -6.87 0.51 22.38
CA LEU A 42 -5.75 1.33 22.76
C LEU A 42 -5.48 2.46 21.77
N SER A 43 -5.11 3.64 22.26
CA SER A 43 -4.45 4.67 21.47
C SER A 43 -3.00 4.25 21.21
N PHE A 44 -2.37 4.82 20.16
CA PHE A 44 -0.99 4.53 19.80
C PHE A 44 0.00 4.65 20.99
N SER A 45 -0.11 5.72 21.79
CA SER A 45 0.74 5.93 22.97
C SER A 45 0.55 4.85 24.04
N ARG A 46 -0.69 4.44 24.26
CA ARG A 46 -1.02 3.37 25.21
C ARG A 46 -0.58 1.99 24.73
N LEU A 47 -0.70 1.74 23.43
CA LEU A 47 -0.19 0.51 22.83
C LEU A 47 1.34 0.44 22.97
N SER A 48 2.05 1.54 22.73
CA SER A 48 3.51 1.61 22.93
C SER A 48 3.93 1.31 24.38
N GLU A 49 3.18 1.82 25.36
CA GLU A 49 3.38 1.53 26.78
C GLU A 49 3.17 0.04 27.08
N LEU A 50 2.06 -0.53 26.57
CA LEU A 50 1.75 -1.96 26.74
C LEU A 50 2.83 -2.86 26.12
N MET A 51 3.32 -2.52 24.92
CA MET A 51 4.38 -3.29 24.26
C MET A 51 5.65 -3.30 25.10
N GLY A 52 6.04 -2.18 25.72
CA GLY A 52 7.18 -2.14 26.65
C GLY A 52 6.99 -3.03 27.90
N VAL A 53 5.76 -3.21 28.36
CA VAL A 53 5.43 -4.16 29.46
C VAL A 53 5.58 -5.60 28.99
N ILE A 54 5.07 -5.94 27.79
CA ILE A 54 5.14 -7.26 27.18
C ILE A 54 6.58 -7.66 26.92
N GLU A 55 7.39 -6.78 26.33
CA GLU A 55 8.82 -7.01 26.09
C GLU A 55 9.60 -7.34 27.36
N LYS A 56 9.34 -6.62 28.45
CA LYS A 56 9.95 -6.92 29.75
C LYS A 56 9.51 -8.28 30.29
N ALA A 57 8.24 -8.65 30.10
CA ALA A 57 7.72 -9.94 30.54
C ALA A 57 8.24 -11.11 29.69
N ALA A 58 8.76 -10.85 28.49
CA ALA A 58 9.31 -11.86 27.58
C ALA A 58 10.60 -12.49 28.07
N SER A 59 11.29 -11.88 29.06
CA SER A 59 12.56 -12.40 29.56
C SER A 59 12.41 -13.84 30.08
N GLY A 60 13.04 -14.80 29.37
CA GLY A 60 13.00 -16.22 29.70
C GLY A 60 11.66 -16.93 29.42
N ARG A 61 10.76 -16.31 28.64
CA ARG A 61 9.45 -16.87 28.30
C ARG A 61 9.18 -16.73 26.80
N GLN A 62 8.35 -17.61 26.26
CA GLN A 62 7.81 -17.49 24.92
C GLN A 62 6.52 -16.66 24.95
N ILE A 63 6.46 -15.62 24.10
CA ILE A 63 5.22 -14.87 23.88
C ILE A 63 4.67 -15.23 22.49
N ILE A 64 3.39 -15.55 22.42
CA ILE A 64 2.65 -15.75 21.19
C ILE A 64 1.51 -14.72 21.20
N ALA A 65 1.54 -13.79 20.24
CA ALA A 65 0.52 -12.76 20.12
C ALA A 65 -0.18 -12.86 18.76
N SER A 66 -1.52 -12.82 18.77
CA SER A 66 -2.30 -12.56 17.56
C SER A 66 -2.51 -11.05 17.41
N THR A 67 -2.38 -10.51 16.22
CA THR A 67 -2.54 -9.07 15.98
C THR A 67 -2.91 -8.77 14.53
N HIS A 68 -3.69 -7.71 14.34
CA HIS A 68 -3.92 -7.05 13.05
C HIS A 68 -3.16 -5.72 12.95
N SER A 69 -2.35 -5.37 13.95
CA SER A 69 -1.62 -4.10 14.02
C SER A 69 -0.21 -4.24 13.48
N SER A 70 0.09 -3.42 12.47
CA SER A 70 1.44 -3.25 11.94
C SER A 70 2.43 -2.80 13.02
N PHE A 71 1.99 -1.96 13.93
CA PHE A 71 2.82 -1.48 15.02
C PHE A 71 3.22 -2.61 15.99
N VAL A 72 2.28 -3.48 16.35
CA VAL A 72 2.55 -4.64 17.22
C VAL A 72 3.52 -5.60 16.55
N ALA A 73 3.27 -5.95 15.28
CA ALA A 73 4.13 -6.83 14.52
C ALA A 73 5.57 -6.30 14.40
N ASN A 74 5.73 -4.99 14.13
CA ASN A 74 7.05 -4.36 14.08
C ASN A 74 7.75 -4.35 15.45
N LYS A 75 7.02 -4.12 16.54
CA LYS A 75 7.59 -4.09 17.90
C LYS A 75 8.02 -5.47 18.39
N LEU A 76 7.28 -6.51 18.05
CA LEU A 76 7.62 -7.89 18.41
C LEU A 76 8.69 -8.51 17.49
N GLY A 77 9.08 -7.80 16.43
CA GLY A 77 10.09 -8.20 15.46
C GLY A 77 9.50 -8.97 14.29
N LEU A 78 9.73 -8.44 13.08
CA LEU A 78 9.26 -9.08 11.83
C LEU A 78 9.83 -10.49 11.63
N GLU A 79 11.00 -10.77 12.20
CA GLU A 79 11.62 -12.09 12.21
C GLU A 79 10.79 -13.17 12.90
N ASN A 80 9.91 -12.77 13.80
CA ASN A 80 9.02 -13.66 14.54
C ASN A 80 7.60 -13.71 13.96
N LEU A 81 7.36 -12.94 12.89
CA LEU A 81 6.03 -12.83 12.28
C LEU A 81 5.70 -14.10 11.49
N ILE A 82 4.57 -14.68 11.86
CA ILE A 82 3.93 -15.79 11.14
C ILE A 82 2.63 -15.28 10.58
N LEU A 83 2.51 -15.30 9.26
CA LEU A 83 1.32 -14.88 8.54
C LEU A 83 0.39 -16.07 8.36
N LEU A 84 -0.83 -15.92 8.80
CA LEU A 84 -1.89 -16.91 8.60
C LEU A 84 -2.86 -16.39 7.53
N SER A 85 -3.01 -17.12 6.44
CA SER A 85 -4.07 -16.93 5.46
C SER A 85 -4.92 -18.20 5.38
N GLU A 86 -6.07 -18.14 4.72
CA GLU A 86 -7.11 -19.19 4.74
C GLU A 86 -6.58 -20.63 4.64
N ASN A 87 -5.49 -20.87 3.91
CA ASN A 87 -4.91 -22.21 3.72
C ASN A 87 -3.39 -22.26 3.84
N ASN A 88 -2.73 -21.16 4.21
CA ASN A 88 -1.28 -21.07 4.22
C ASN A 88 -0.76 -20.42 5.49
N CYS A 89 0.38 -20.91 5.93
CA CYS A 89 1.19 -20.31 7.00
C CYS A 89 2.54 -19.95 6.41
N CYS A 90 2.94 -18.69 6.50
CA CYS A 90 4.21 -18.21 5.97
C CYS A 90 4.98 -17.42 7.02
N SER A 91 6.28 -17.69 7.13
CA SER A 91 7.19 -16.91 7.96
C SER A 91 7.91 -15.88 7.13
N MET A 92 8.09 -14.67 7.66
CA MET A 92 8.90 -13.63 7.01
C MET A 92 10.38 -14.02 6.86
N GLN A 93 10.84 -15.02 7.57
CA GLN A 93 12.21 -15.58 7.41
C GLN A 93 12.41 -16.31 6.07
N SER A 94 11.34 -16.63 5.34
CA SER A 94 11.42 -17.23 4.00
C SER A 94 11.77 -16.21 2.90
N LEU A 95 11.74 -14.90 3.19
CA LEU A 95 12.14 -13.86 2.26
C LEU A 95 13.67 -13.83 2.06
N GLU A 96 14.10 -13.32 0.91
CA GLU A 96 15.52 -13.02 0.70
C GLU A 96 16.03 -12.04 1.76
N LYS A 97 17.26 -12.26 2.18
CA LYS A 97 17.89 -11.48 3.27
C LYS A 97 17.81 -9.96 3.04
N GLU A 98 18.05 -9.52 1.81
CA GLU A 98 18.02 -8.10 1.47
C GLU A 98 16.61 -7.51 1.57
N THR A 99 15.59 -8.23 1.15
CA THR A 99 14.18 -7.83 1.24
C THR A 99 13.74 -7.81 2.70
N PHE A 100 14.09 -8.82 3.48
CA PHE A 100 13.84 -8.86 4.91
C PHE A 100 14.46 -7.65 5.63
N GLU A 101 15.75 -7.38 5.40
CA GLU A 101 16.47 -6.24 6.00
C GLU A 101 15.90 -4.87 5.54
N PHE A 102 15.42 -4.79 4.30
CA PHE A 102 14.72 -3.61 3.81
C PHE A 102 13.46 -3.35 4.63
N PHE A 103 12.57 -4.32 4.76
CA PHE A 103 11.32 -4.15 5.50
C PHE A 103 11.54 -3.97 7.01
N LYS A 104 12.57 -4.55 7.57
CA LYS A 104 12.98 -4.31 8.96
C LYS A 104 13.40 -2.86 9.21
N LYS A 105 14.03 -2.20 8.24
CA LYS A 105 14.46 -0.79 8.32
C LYS A 105 13.35 0.20 8.00
N VAL A 106 12.57 -0.11 6.98
CA VAL A 106 11.43 0.72 6.53
C VAL A 106 10.17 0.41 7.36
N ALA A 107 10.31 -0.32 8.47
CA ALA A 107 9.26 -0.80 9.36
C ALA A 107 8.08 0.18 9.49
N GLY A 108 7.27 0.25 8.45
CA GLY A 108 6.13 1.13 8.27
C GLY A 108 4.86 0.35 7.97
N TYR A 109 3.78 1.08 7.89
CA TYR A 109 2.44 0.57 7.64
C TYR A 109 2.31 -0.22 6.34
N ASP A 110 3.12 0.10 5.31
CA ASP A 110 2.89 -0.35 3.93
C ASP A 110 3.14 -1.84 3.70
N THR A 111 4.14 -2.42 4.38
CA THR A 111 4.40 -3.87 4.27
C THR A 111 3.20 -4.69 4.73
N LEU A 112 2.56 -4.27 5.82
CA LEU A 112 1.43 -5.00 6.36
C LEU A 112 0.13 -4.69 5.61
N ARG A 113 0.00 -3.54 4.99
CA ARG A 113 -1.08 -3.26 4.04
C ARG A 113 -1.09 -4.31 2.93
N LEU A 114 0.08 -4.55 2.29
CA LEU A 114 0.24 -5.61 1.28
C LEU A 114 -0.16 -6.99 1.80
N ILE A 115 0.23 -7.31 3.02
CA ILE A 115 -0.01 -8.62 3.62
C ILE A 115 -1.48 -8.82 3.97
N LEU A 116 -2.13 -7.81 4.53
CA LEU A 116 -3.49 -7.89 5.08
C LEU A 116 -4.59 -7.69 4.04
N CYS A 117 -4.32 -7.00 2.92
CA CYS A 117 -5.31 -6.83 1.86
C CYS A 117 -5.60 -8.15 1.13
N LYS A 118 -6.74 -8.25 0.45
CA LYS A 118 -7.06 -9.38 -0.43
C LYS A 118 -6.28 -9.33 -1.73
N LYS A 119 -6.14 -8.12 -2.28
CA LYS A 119 -5.41 -7.79 -3.50
C LYS A 119 -4.71 -6.45 -3.32
N SER A 120 -3.54 -6.28 -3.89
CA SER A 120 -2.84 -4.99 -3.92
C SER A 120 -2.69 -4.48 -5.35
N ILE A 121 -2.74 -3.15 -5.50
CA ILE A 121 -2.35 -2.46 -6.73
C ILE A 121 -1.21 -1.52 -6.35
N LEU A 122 -0.03 -1.82 -6.82
CA LEU A 122 1.17 -1.04 -6.55
C LEU A 122 1.35 0.00 -7.63
N VAL A 123 1.56 1.25 -7.24
CA VAL A 123 1.73 2.41 -8.14
C VAL A 123 3.00 3.17 -7.84
N GLU A 124 3.45 4.04 -8.75
CA GLU A 124 4.70 4.78 -8.59
C GLU A 124 4.58 5.99 -7.67
N GLY A 125 3.48 6.73 -7.77
CA GLY A 125 3.28 7.98 -7.05
C GLY A 125 1.84 8.20 -6.61
N ASP A 126 1.65 9.28 -5.84
CA ASP A 126 0.35 9.65 -5.26
C ASP A 126 -0.69 10.01 -6.34
N SER A 127 -0.23 10.58 -7.46
CA SER A 127 -1.10 10.88 -8.61
C SER A 127 -1.68 9.61 -9.22
N ASP A 128 -0.85 8.57 -9.38
CA ASP A 128 -1.29 7.26 -9.86
C ASP A 128 -2.29 6.63 -8.90
N GLU A 129 -2.02 6.71 -7.58
CA GLU A 129 -2.91 6.18 -6.55
C GLU A 129 -4.30 6.79 -6.65
N LEU A 130 -4.40 8.12 -6.75
CA LEU A 130 -5.67 8.83 -6.86
C LEU A 130 -6.43 8.46 -8.14
N VAL A 131 -5.72 8.41 -9.28
CA VAL A 131 -6.35 8.08 -10.56
C VAL A 131 -6.81 6.61 -10.60
N VAL A 132 -6.04 5.67 -10.09
CA VAL A 132 -6.43 4.26 -10.00
C VAL A 132 -7.62 4.07 -9.07
N GLN A 133 -7.64 4.73 -7.90
CA GLN A 133 -8.79 4.70 -6.99
C GLN A 133 -10.05 5.27 -7.67
N ARG A 134 -9.92 6.37 -8.40
CA ARG A 134 -11.04 6.96 -9.11
C ARG A 134 -11.53 6.05 -10.24
N ALA A 135 -10.64 5.45 -11.02
CA ALA A 135 -11.02 4.49 -12.06
C ALA A 135 -11.78 3.28 -11.48
N TYR A 136 -11.39 2.84 -10.29
CA TYR A 136 -12.11 1.81 -9.55
C TYR A 136 -13.51 2.28 -9.17
N MET A 137 -13.65 3.46 -8.58
CA MET A 137 -14.96 4.03 -8.20
C MET A 137 -15.91 4.16 -9.39
N ASP A 138 -15.40 4.62 -10.53
CA ASP A 138 -16.22 4.81 -11.74
C ASP A 138 -16.77 3.49 -12.31
N THR A 139 -16.09 2.37 -12.05
CA THR A 139 -16.48 1.02 -12.49
C THR A 139 -17.19 0.19 -11.43
N HIS A 140 -17.18 0.62 -10.16
CA HIS A 140 -17.71 -0.13 -9.01
C HIS A 140 -18.70 0.73 -8.19
N GLU A 141 -19.63 1.41 -8.88
CA GLU A 141 -20.75 2.13 -8.25
C GLU A 141 -20.32 3.16 -7.18
N GLY A 142 -19.15 3.79 -7.37
CA GLY A 142 -18.60 4.78 -6.45
C GLY A 142 -17.89 4.21 -5.21
N ARG A 143 -17.70 2.89 -5.14
CA ARG A 143 -17.00 2.24 -4.02
C ARG A 143 -15.50 2.44 -4.14
N LEU A 144 -14.84 2.71 -3.04
CA LEU A 144 -13.37 2.72 -2.96
C LEU A 144 -12.80 1.30 -2.99
N PRO A 145 -11.61 1.07 -3.58
CA PRO A 145 -10.96 -0.24 -3.62
C PRO A 145 -10.84 -0.90 -2.24
N ILE A 146 -10.52 -0.11 -1.22
CA ILE A 146 -10.35 -0.62 0.15
C ILE A 146 -11.62 -1.24 0.74
N GLN A 147 -12.81 -0.82 0.31
CA GLN A 147 -14.08 -1.38 0.74
C GLN A 147 -14.29 -2.82 0.23
N ASP A 148 -13.59 -3.18 -0.85
CA ASP A 148 -13.59 -4.52 -1.44
C ASP A 148 -12.35 -5.35 -1.04
N GLY A 149 -11.53 -4.79 -0.14
CA GLY A 149 -10.30 -5.40 0.35
C GLY A 149 -9.12 -5.26 -0.62
N ILE A 150 -9.22 -4.35 -1.59
CA ILE A 150 -8.15 -4.02 -2.52
C ILE A 150 -7.41 -2.79 -1.98
N ASP A 151 -6.10 -2.87 -1.84
CA ASP A 151 -5.28 -1.76 -1.39
C ASP A 151 -4.45 -1.20 -2.55
N VAL A 152 -4.65 0.07 -2.87
CA VAL A 152 -3.82 0.81 -3.85
C VAL A 152 -2.71 1.48 -3.06
N MET A 153 -1.45 1.22 -3.43
CA MET A 153 -0.30 1.62 -2.61
C MET A 153 0.79 2.27 -3.46
N THR A 154 1.17 3.48 -3.08
CA THR A 154 2.36 4.13 -3.63
C THR A 154 3.62 3.50 -3.04
N VAL A 155 4.46 2.89 -3.86
CA VAL A 155 5.67 2.19 -3.40
C VAL A 155 6.99 2.76 -3.96
N GLY A 156 6.91 3.72 -4.88
CA GLY A 156 8.08 4.29 -5.58
C GLY A 156 8.78 3.30 -6.51
N GLY A 157 9.25 3.77 -7.65
CA GLY A 157 9.71 2.92 -8.77
C GLY A 157 10.83 1.92 -8.46
N VAL A 158 11.68 2.18 -7.47
CA VAL A 158 12.83 1.32 -7.12
C VAL A 158 12.45 0.16 -6.19
N THR A 159 11.37 0.31 -5.44
CA THR A 159 10.98 -0.64 -4.38
C THR A 159 10.00 -1.71 -4.82
N PHE A 160 9.40 -1.62 -6.01
CA PHE A 160 8.44 -2.60 -6.53
C PHE A 160 8.89 -4.05 -6.35
N LYS A 161 10.13 -4.37 -6.69
CA LYS A 161 10.66 -5.72 -6.61
C LYS A 161 10.58 -6.31 -5.20
N ARG A 162 10.80 -5.51 -4.16
CA ARG A 162 10.72 -5.97 -2.76
C ARG A 162 9.28 -6.35 -2.38
N TYR A 163 8.31 -5.55 -2.83
CA TYR A 163 6.90 -5.85 -2.61
C TYR A 163 6.45 -7.07 -3.42
N LEU A 164 6.94 -7.22 -4.66
CA LEU A 164 6.62 -8.37 -5.50
C LEU A 164 7.18 -9.68 -4.96
N GLU A 165 8.37 -9.67 -4.35
CA GLU A 165 8.93 -10.84 -3.67
C GLU A 165 8.04 -11.30 -2.51
N ILE A 166 7.53 -10.38 -1.69
CA ILE A 166 6.54 -10.72 -0.65
C ILE A 166 5.27 -11.25 -1.28
N ALA A 167 4.75 -10.57 -2.30
CA ALA A 167 3.53 -10.98 -2.97
C ALA A 167 3.65 -12.40 -3.54
N GLN A 168 4.77 -12.73 -4.17
CA GLN A 168 5.07 -14.07 -4.67
C GLN A 168 5.16 -15.09 -3.54
N THR A 169 5.92 -14.79 -2.49
CA THR A 169 6.13 -15.69 -1.34
C THR A 169 4.79 -16.01 -0.64
N LEU A 170 3.90 -15.04 -0.54
CA LEU A 170 2.59 -15.18 0.09
C LEU A 170 1.48 -15.62 -0.87
N ASN A 171 1.81 -15.81 -2.15
CA ASN A 171 0.82 -16.03 -3.23
C ASN A 171 -0.30 -14.96 -3.21
N LYS A 172 0.08 -13.70 -3.01
CA LYS A 172 -0.84 -12.56 -2.87
C LYS A 172 -1.13 -11.97 -4.24
N LYS A 173 -2.40 -11.86 -4.61
CA LYS A 173 -2.81 -11.17 -5.84
C LYS A 173 -2.30 -9.73 -5.84
N THR A 174 -1.45 -9.39 -6.79
CA THR A 174 -0.79 -8.08 -6.88
C THR A 174 -0.72 -7.62 -8.33
N ALA A 175 -1.21 -6.42 -8.60
CA ALA A 175 -1.00 -5.73 -9.87
C ALA A 175 0.00 -4.58 -9.69
N VAL A 176 0.86 -4.38 -10.66
CA VAL A 176 1.74 -3.20 -10.75
C VAL A 176 1.22 -2.32 -11.87
N VAL A 177 0.99 -1.05 -11.57
CA VAL A 177 0.71 -0.01 -12.57
C VAL A 177 1.96 0.85 -12.69
N THR A 178 2.59 0.87 -13.85
CA THR A 178 3.85 1.58 -14.09
C THR A 178 3.85 2.21 -15.47
N ASP A 179 4.53 3.33 -15.59
CA ASP A 179 4.75 4.02 -16.85
C ASP A 179 5.79 3.27 -17.71
N ASN A 180 5.73 3.41 -19.03
CA ASN A 180 6.78 2.86 -19.91
C ASN A 180 7.93 3.84 -20.17
N ASP A 181 7.79 5.10 -19.77
CA ASP A 181 8.81 6.16 -19.93
C ASP A 181 9.44 6.23 -21.33
N GLY A 182 8.71 5.81 -22.35
CA GLY A 182 9.22 5.74 -23.73
C GLY A 182 10.10 4.53 -24.01
N ASN A 183 10.25 3.60 -23.07
CA ASN A 183 11.10 2.41 -23.24
C ASN A 183 10.48 1.14 -22.65
N ILE A 184 9.52 0.58 -23.39
CA ILE A 184 8.81 -0.64 -22.98
C ILE A 184 9.74 -1.85 -22.76
N GLU A 185 10.83 -1.95 -23.52
CA GLU A 185 11.77 -3.06 -23.35
C GLU A 185 12.52 -2.98 -22.02
N ALA A 186 12.80 -1.77 -21.52
CA ALA A 186 13.35 -1.60 -20.18
C ALA A 186 12.39 -2.08 -19.09
N VAL A 187 11.10 -1.80 -19.24
CA VAL A 187 10.06 -2.29 -18.31
C VAL A 187 9.96 -3.81 -18.35
N LYS A 188 9.87 -4.40 -19.53
CA LYS A 188 9.84 -5.87 -19.69
C LYS A 188 11.07 -6.52 -19.06
N LYS A 189 12.27 -5.95 -19.29
CA LYS A 189 13.50 -6.44 -18.67
C LYS A 189 13.47 -6.33 -17.14
N LYS A 190 12.96 -5.21 -16.62
CA LYS A 190 12.85 -4.93 -15.17
C LYS A 190 12.01 -5.96 -14.45
N TYR A 191 10.91 -6.41 -15.07
CA TYR A 191 9.94 -7.31 -14.46
C TYR A 191 9.95 -8.73 -15.00
N LYS A 192 10.96 -9.10 -15.81
CA LYS A 192 11.07 -10.41 -16.47
C LYS A 192 10.95 -11.59 -15.50
N GLU A 193 11.49 -11.46 -14.29
CA GLU A 193 11.46 -12.51 -13.27
C GLU A 193 10.06 -12.81 -12.73
N TYR A 194 9.09 -11.89 -12.93
CA TYR A 194 7.70 -12.03 -12.50
C TYR A 194 6.76 -12.45 -13.63
N GLU A 195 7.29 -12.62 -14.84
CA GLU A 195 6.51 -13.06 -16.00
C GLU A 195 6.00 -14.49 -15.80
N GLY A 196 4.70 -14.70 -16.01
CA GLY A 196 4.06 -16.00 -15.82
C GLY A 196 3.76 -16.39 -14.37
N ILE A 197 4.03 -15.52 -13.38
CA ILE A 197 3.63 -15.77 -11.99
C ILE A 197 2.14 -15.46 -11.84
N PRO A 198 1.27 -16.45 -11.50
CA PRO A 198 -0.18 -16.28 -11.56
C PRO A 198 -0.76 -15.19 -10.67
N CYS A 199 -0.10 -14.90 -9.54
CA CYS A 199 -0.56 -13.90 -8.58
C CYS A 199 -0.02 -12.49 -8.86
N ILE A 200 0.87 -12.31 -9.87
CA ILE A 200 1.50 -11.01 -10.18
C ILE A 200 1.16 -10.60 -11.61
N HIS A 201 0.67 -9.38 -11.76
CA HIS A 201 0.32 -8.79 -13.05
C HIS A 201 1.01 -7.44 -13.24
N ILE A 202 1.84 -7.33 -14.27
CA ILE A 202 2.49 -6.06 -14.63
C ILE A 202 1.63 -5.37 -15.69
N CYS A 203 1.07 -4.23 -15.31
CA CYS A 203 0.18 -3.43 -16.13
C CYS A 203 0.92 -2.17 -16.58
N VAL A 204 1.29 -2.15 -17.83
CA VAL A 204 2.01 -1.05 -18.49
C VAL A 204 1.38 -0.80 -19.86
N ASP A 205 1.42 0.43 -20.33
CA ASP A 205 1.03 0.73 -21.72
C ASP A 205 2.15 0.25 -22.65
N GLU A 206 1.82 -0.61 -23.60
CA GLU A 206 2.76 -1.13 -24.59
C GLU A 206 3.05 -0.13 -25.72
N VAL A 207 2.18 0.88 -25.87
CA VAL A 207 2.33 1.93 -26.88
C VAL A 207 3.27 3.01 -26.38
N VAL A 208 4.34 3.24 -27.15
CA VAL A 208 5.24 4.38 -26.94
C VAL A 208 4.76 5.55 -27.79
N ASP A 209 4.29 6.60 -27.11
CA ASP A 209 3.86 7.83 -27.75
C ASP A 209 5.04 8.78 -27.91
N THR A 210 5.05 9.52 -29.02
CA THR A 210 6.07 10.51 -29.38
C THR A 210 5.42 11.83 -29.80
N GLY A 211 6.15 12.93 -29.69
CA GLY A 211 5.71 14.26 -30.13
C GLY A 211 6.88 15.25 -30.11
N ASP A 212 6.60 16.47 -30.51
CA ASP A 212 7.64 17.50 -30.71
C ASP A 212 7.74 18.50 -29.55
N LEU A 213 6.91 18.36 -28.51
CA LEU A 213 6.92 19.26 -27.37
C LEU A 213 8.25 19.15 -26.60
N LYS A 214 8.79 20.30 -26.25
CA LYS A 214 9.98 20.42 -25.40
C LYS A 214 9.66 21.19 -24.13
N LEU A 215 10.21 20.72 -23.02
CA LEU A 215 10.25 21.45 -21.76
C LEU A 215 11.69 21.92 -21.54
N SER A 216 11.91 23.22 -21.70
CA SER A 216 13.26 23.81 -21.80
C SER A 216 14.05 23.13 -22.95
N ASP A 217 15.16 22.46 -22.65
CA ASP A 217 16.02 21.79 -23.65
C ASP A 217 15.79 20.27 -23.74
N LYS A 218 14.77 19.72 -23.03
CA LYS A 218 14.48 18.28 -23.00
C LYS A 218 13.20 17.96 -23.75
N ASP A 219 13.18 16.84 -24.46
CA ASP A 219 11.98 16.30 -25.06
C ASP A 219 10.97 15.94 -23.97
N PHE A 220 9.70 16.26 -24.20
CA PHE A 220 8.61 15.93 -23.29
C PHE A 220 8.33 14.43 -23.30
N ASN A 221 8.15 13.83 -22.12
CA ASN A 221 7.80 12.43 -22.02
C ASN A 221 6.27 12.25 -22.12
N TYR A 222 5.81 11.75 -23.27
CA TYR A 222 4.40 11.44 -23.53
C TYR A 222 3.94 10.12 -22.90
N ASN A 223 4.79 9.43 -22.16
CA ASN A 223 4.59 8.06 -21.74
C ASN A 223 4.42 7.91 -20.22
N THR A 224 4.01 8.99 -19.56
CA THR A 224 3.59 9.00 -18.15
C THR A 224 2.07 9.10 -18.05
N LEU A 225 1.56 9.00 -16.83
CA LEU A 225 0.11 9.01 -16.53
C LEU A 225 -0.62 10.18 -17.18
N GLU A 226 -0.14 11.43 -16.99
CA GLU A 226 -0.86 12.62 -17.39
C GLU A 226 -1.08 12.72 -18.91
N PRO A 227 -0.06 12.54 -19.77
CA PRO A 227 -0.26 12.49 -21.21
C PRO A 227 -1.21 11.40 -21.67
N LYS A 228 -1.15 10.22 -21.04
CA LYS A 228 -2.04 9.10 -21.38
C LYS A 228 -3.50 9.43 -21.04
N ILE A 229 -3.76 10.07 -19.91
CA ILE A 229 -5.11 10.56 -19.54
C ILE A 229 -5.61 11.63 -20.55
N LEU A 230 -4.75 12.58 -20.91
CA LEU A 230 -5.10 13.60 -21.89
C LEU A 230 -5.44 12.97 -23.25
N LYS A 231 -4.66 11.99 -23.70
CA LYS A 231 -4.88 11.26 -24.95
C LYS A 231 -6.24 10.55 -24.98
N GLU A 232 -6.64 9.92 -23.88
CA GLU A 232 -7.92 9.18 -23.80
C GLU A 232 -9.16 10.08 -23.76
N ASN A 233 -9.02 11.30 -23.24
CA ASN A 233 -10.18 12.16 -22.95
C ASN A 233 -10.24 13.44 -23.80
N GLY A 234 -9.11 13.86 -24.33
CA GLY A 234 -8.97 15.10 -25.06
C GLY A 234 -8.93 16.35 -24.16
N ARG A 235 -8.42 17.43 -24.73
CA ARG A 235 -8.19 18.71 -24.02
C ARG A 235 -9.46 19.34 -23.47
N GLU A 236 -10.57 19.29 -24.21
CA GLU A 236 -11.83 19.89 -23.75
C GLU A 236 -12.32 19.29 -22.44
N ALA A 237 -12.28 17.96 -22.32
CA ALA A 237 -12.67 17.28 -21.09
C ALA A 237 -11.74 17.67 -19.93
N MET A 238 -10.43 17.75 -20.19
CA MET A 238 -9.45 18.14 -19.17
C MET A 238 -9.61 19.61 -18.76
N ASN A 239 -9.84 20.53 -19.72
CA ASN A 239 -10.16 21.93 -19.41
C ASN A 239 -11.38 22.04 -18.46
N ASN A 240 -12.43 21.28 -18.73
CA ASN A 240 -13.64 21.28 -17.90
C ASN A 240 -13.35 20.77 -16.48
N ILE A 241 -12.53 19.72 -16.32
CA ILE A 241 -12.21 19.15 -15.02
C ILE A 241 -11.30 20.08 -14.21
N PHE A 242 -10.30 20.68 -14.87
CA PHE A 242 -9.32 21.53 -14.20
C PHE A 242 -9.76 23.00 -14.07
N GLY A 243 -10.89 23.37 -14.68
CA GLY A 243 -11.35 24.76 -14.70
C GLY A 243 -10.42 25.68 -15.49
N THR A 244 -9.79 25.18 -16.55
CA THR A 244 -8.85 25.89 -17.42
C THR A 244 -9.40 26.10 -18.81
N ASN A 245 -8.72 26.91 -19.64
CA ASN A 245 -9.14 27.24 -21.02
C ASN A 245 -7.92 27.23 -21.94
N TYR A 246 -7.14 26.14 -21.95
CA TYR A 246 -6.00 26.00 -22.85
C TYR A 246 -6.47 25.73 -24.28
N ASP A 247 -5.81 26.37 -25.26
CA ASP A 247 -6.18 26.27 -26.67
C ASP A 247 -5.41 25.14 -27.41
N THR A 248 -4.33 24.66 -26.84
CA THR A 248 -3.50 23.60 -27.44
C THR A 248 -3.24 22.46 -26.47
N ASP A 249 -2.99 21.25 -27.02
CA ASP A 249 -2.63 20.09 -26.21
C ASP A 249 -1.27 20.27 -25.55
N ASP A 250 -0.36 21.01 -26.18
CA ASP A 250 0.95 21.34 -25.64
C ASP A 250 0.85 22.19 -24.36
N GLU A 251 -0.05 23.15 -24.31
CA GLU A 251 -0.32 23.94 -23.10
C GLU A 251 -0.90 23.08 -22.01
N MET A 252 -1.83 22.19 -22.34
CA MET A 252 -2.42 21.26 -21.40
C MET A 252 -1.36 20.28 -20.87
N HIS A 253 -0.51 19.73 -21.71
CA HIS A 253 0.62 18.88 -21.29
C HIS A 253 1.54 19.59 -20.31
N LYS A 254 1.92 20.84 -20.59
CA LYS A 254 2.75 21.66 -19.69
C LYS A 254 2.07 21.89 -18.35
N TYR A 255 0.77 22.21 -18.37
CA TYR A 255 -0.01 22.41 -17.15
C TYR A 255 -0.07 21.15 -16.30
N MET A 256 -0.48 20.03 -16.88
CA MET A 256 -0.59 18.75 -16.16
C MET A 256 0.77 18.28 -15.63
N HIS A 257 1.85 18.47 -16.38
CA HIS A 257 3.20 18.15 -15.93
C HIS A 257 3.65 19.01 -14.74
N ALA A 258 3.30 20.29 -14.72
CA ALA A 258 3.65 21.19 -13.62
C ALA A 258 2.80 21.00 -12.37
N HIS A 259 1.58 20.45 -12.51
CA HIS A 259 0.56 20.35 -11.47
C HIS A 259 0.03 18.92 -11.31
N LYS A 260 0.90 17.92 -11.37
CA LYS A 260 0.53 16.49 -11.37
C LYS A 260 -0.47 16.11 -10.27
N THR A 261 -0.14 16.44 -9.03
CA THR A 261 -0.98 16.10 -7.86
C THR A 261 -2.29 16.86 -7.88
N ASP A 262 -2.29 18.14 -8.22
CA ASP A 262 -3.53 18.94 -8.30
C ASP A 262 -4.46 18.41 -9.39
N CYS A 263 -3.92 18.02 -10.54
CA CYS A 263 -4.66 17.37 -11.62
C CYS A 263 -5.27 16.03 -11.18
N ALA A 264 -4.49 15.20 -10.47
CA ALA A 264 -4.97 13.93 -9.96
C ALA A 264 -6.10 14.12 -8.92
N ILE A 265 -5.98 15.10 -8.04
CA ILE A 265 -7.05 15.48 -7.09
C ILE A 265 -8.31 15.94 -7.84
N ALA A 266 -8.15 16.84 -8.83
CA ALA A 266 -9.28 17.34 -9.60
C ALA A 266 -10.00 16.19 -10.36
N ILE A 267 -9.25 15.22 -10.90
CA ILE A 267 -9.82 14.01 -11.52
C ILE A 267 -10.55 13.18 -10.47
N PHE A 268 -9.94 12.98 -9.30
CA PHE A 268 -10.53 12.17 -8.23
C PHE A 268 -11.86 12.77 -7.72
N GLU A 269 -11.94 14.08 -7.57
CA GLU A 269 -13.11 14.80 -7.06
C GLU A 269 -14.17 15.12 -8.14
N SER A 270 -13.82 14.98 -9.42
CA SER A 270 -14.72 15.33 -10.53
C SER A 270 -16.03 14.55 -10.49
N ALA A 271 -17.16 15.23 -10.72
CA ALA A 271 -18.43 14.56 -10.98
C ALA A 271 -18.48 13.91 -12.38
N THR A 272 -17.60 14.32 -13.29
CA THR A 272 -17.55 13.82 -14.66
C THR A 272 -16.72 12.55 -14.72
N LYS A 273 -17.32 11.47 -15.24
CA LYS A 273 -16.57 10.24 -15.54
C LYS A 273 -15.68 10.46 -16.75
N ILE A 274 -14.46 9.93 -16.67
CA ILE A 274 -13.47 9.97 -17.74
C ILE A 274 -13.14 8.56 -18.24
N LYS A 275 -12.44 8.49 -19.35
CA LYS A 275 -11.83 7.25 -19.83
C LYS A 275 -10.45 7.09 -19.21
N TYR A 276 -10.12 5.85 -18.88
CA TYR A 276 -8.81 5.51 -18.28
C TYR A 276 -8.00 4.68 -19.25
N PRO A 277 -6.67 4.88 -19.32
CA PRO A 277 -5.79 4.03 -20.11
C PRO A 277 -5.99 2.55 -19.80
N GLU A 278 -5.92 1.70 -20.83
CA GLU A 278 -6.26 0.27 -20.70
C GLU A 278 -5.37 -0.46 -19.67
N TYR A 279 -4.10 -0.03 -19.50
CA TYR A 279 -3.22 -0.67 -18.50
C TYR A 279 -3.72 -0.44 -17.06
N ILE A 280 -4.32 0.71 -16.76
CA ILE A 280 -4.98 0.97 -15.46
C ILE A 280 -6.21 0.07 -15.32
N MET A 281 -7.03 -0.02 -16.37
CA MET A 281 -8.24 -0.86 -16.35
C MET A 281 -7.91 -2.34 -16.21
N ARG A 282 -6.80 -2.82 -16.78
CA ARG A 282 -6.30 -4.19 -16.58
C ARG A 282 -5.94 -4.46 -15.12
N ALA A 283 -5.29 -3.51 -14.44
CA ALA A 283 -4.95 -3.66 -13.02
C ALA A 283 -6.20 -3.77 -12.13
N ILE A 284 -7.28 -3.07 -12.49
CA ILE A 284 -8.55 -3.11 -11.74
C ILE A 284 -9.30 -4.42 -12.01
N LYS A 285 -9.41 -4.86 -13.27
CA LYS A 285 -10.19 -6.03 -13.70
C LYS A 285 -9.56 -7.38 -13.35
N ASN A 286 -8.25 -7.44 -13.10
CA ASN A 286 -7.58 -8.69 -12.75
C ASN A 286 -8.01 -9.15 -11.35
N GLU A 287 -9.09 -9.91 -11.29
CA GLU A 287 -9.63 -10.60 -10.11
C GLU A 287 -8.85 -11.89 -9.75
#